data_50cf971c88052fa9ee9e82cebab7e3b3
#
_entry.id   50cf971c88052fa9ee9e82cebab7e3b3
#
_cell.length_a   1.000
_cell.length_b   1.000
_cell.length_c   1.000
_cell.angle_alpha   90.00
_cell.angle_beta   90.00
_cell.angle_gamma   90.00
#
_symmetry.space_group_name_H-M   'P 1'
#
loop_
_entity.id
_entity.type
_entity.pdbx_description
1 polymer ?
#
loop_
_entity_poly.entity_id
_entity_poly.type
_entity_poly.pdbx_seq_one_letter_code
_entity_poly.pdbx_strand_id
1 'polypeptide(L)'
;MDDDLYRENLMDHYRHPRHHGALEGADAEAEGQNPLCGDQVTVMVRLEDGRIGEMRFTGHGCAVSQAATSMLNELVEGMPVAEAAALPSQVILDELAIPLSAMRVKCAVLGLGTLKVALHRAAGTPLPAEWGDADEIVWS
;
A
#
# COMPACT_ATOMS: atom_id res chain seq x y z
N MET A 1 12.05 -19.11 12.08
CA MET A 1 11.91 -18.99 10.64
C MET A 1 13.04 -18.13 10.09
N ASP A 2 13.53 -18.50 8.95
CA ASP A 2 14.75 -18.00 8.37
C ASP A 2 14.55 -16.64 7.69
N ASP A 3 15.41 -15.66 7.97
CA ASP A 3 15.36 -14.34 7.33
C ASP A 3 15.55 -14.44 5.81
N ASP A 4 16.29 -15.44 5.35
CA ASP A 4 16.51 -15.65 3.92
C ASP A 4 15.22 -15.99 3.18
N LEU A 5 14.32 -16.76 3.81
CA LEU A 5 13.04 -17.09 3.22
C LEU A 5 12.17 -15.83 3.04
N TYR A 6 12.16 -14.94 4.03
CA TYR A 6 11.42 -13.69 3.94
C TYR A 6 12.02 -12.75 2.88
N ARG A 7 13.34 -12.70 2.78
CA ARG A 7 14.01 -11.92 1.74
C ARG A 7 13.69 -12.44 0.35
N GLU A 8 13.64 -13.76 0.17
CA GLU A 8 13.24 -14.36 -1.09
C GLU A 8 11.80 -14.00 -1.45
N ASN A 9 10.90 -14.03 -0.47
CA ASN A 9 9.52 -13.63 -0.67
C ASN A 9 9.40 -12.16 -1.08
N LEU A 10 10.15 -11.28 -0.40
CA LEU A 10 10.19 -9.86 -0.75
C LEU A 10 10.69 -9.67 -2.18
N MET A 11 11.77 -10.33 -2.56
CA MET A 11 12.35 -10.22 -3.90
C MET A 11 11.42 -10.79 -4.97
N ASP A 12 10.67 -11.85 -4.64
CA ASP A 12 9.67 -12.39 -5.55
C ASP A 12 8.58 -11.36 -5.84
N HIS A 13 8.05 -10.70 -4.81
CA HIS A 13 7.06 -9.64 -4.97
C HIS A 13 7.63 -8.44 -5.72
N TYR A 14 8.90 -8.13 -5.52
CA TYR A 14 9.54 -7.04 -6.23
C TYR A 14 9.70 -7.34 -7.73
N ARG A 15 10.14 -8.54 -8.06
CA ARG A 15 10.38 -8.96 -9.46
C ARG A 15 9.07 -9.28 -10.19
N HIS A 16 8.09 -9.79 -9.48
CA HIS A 16 6.80 -10.23 -10.03
C HIS A 16 5.68 -9.62 -9.19
N PRO A 17 5.50 -8.28 -9.24
CA PRO A 17 4.49 -7.62 -8.41
C PRO A 17 3.08 -8.08 -8.82
N ARG A 18 2.28 -8.38 -7.80
CA ARG A 18 0.90 -8.81 -8.00
C ARG A 18 0.03 -7.59 -8.29
N HIS A 19 -0.84 -7.72 -9.30
CA HIS A 19 -1.78 -6.67 -9.66
C HIS A 19 -1.09 -5.34 -10.01
N HIS A 20 0.08 -5.42 -10.66
CA HIS A 20 0.77 -4.23 -11.15
C HIS A 20 0.14 -3.78 -12.47
N GLY A 21 -0.05 -2.48 -12.62
CA GLY A 21 -0.61 -1.89 -13.82
C GLY A 21 -1.79 -0.97 -13.53
N ALA A 22 -2.36 -0.38 -14.57
CA ALA A 22 -3.51 0.50 -14.45
C ALA A 22 -4.80 -0.30 -14.33
N LEU A 23 -5.77 0.24 -13.60
CA LEU A 23 -7.10 -0.35 -13.43
C LEU A 23 -8.12 0.54 -14.11
N GLU A 24 -8.75 0.02 -15.18
CA GLU A 24 -9.85 0.71 -15.84
C GLU A 24 -11.10 0.66 -14.98
N GLY A 25 -11.83 1.77 -14.94
CA GLY A 25 -13.07 1.84 -14.17
C GLY A 25 -12.84 1.86 -12.66
N ALA A 26 -11.69 2.36 -12.22
CA ALA A 26 -11.42 2.49 -10.80
C ALA A 26 -12.41 3.46 -10.14
N ASP A 27 -12.92 3.09 -8.97
CA ASP A 27 -13.82 3.94 -8.18
C ASP A 27 -13.04 5.00 -7.41
N ALA A 28 -11.77 4.74 -7.11
CA ALA A 28 -10.91 5.69 -6.45
C ALA A 28 -9.44 5.45 -6.83
N GLU A 29 -8.69 6.53 -6.77
CA GLU A 29 -7.27 6.53 -7.06
C GLU A 29 -6.56 7.51 -6.13
N ALA A 30 -5.36 7.17 -5.71
CA ALA A 30 -4.53 8.07 -4.93
C ALA A 30 -3.06 7.82 -5.25
N GLU A 31 -2.27 8.88 -5.10
CA GLU A 31 -0.83 8.84 -5.30
C GLU A 31 -0.13 9.16 -3.99
N GLY A 32 0.88 8.40 -3.65
CA GLY A 32 1.72 8.63 -2.49
C GLY A 32 3.18 8.72 -2.87
N GLN A 33 3.95 9.50 -2.11
CA GLN A 33 5.36 9.71 -2.35
C GLN A 33 6.15 9.65 -1.06
N ASN A 34 7.37 9.12 -1.15
CA ASN A 34 8.36 9.22 -0.11
C ASN A 34 9.60 9.89 -0.70
N PRO A 35 9.71 11.23 -0.60
CA PRO A 35 10.79 11.95 -1.25
C PRO A 35 12.18 11.61 -0.71
N LEU A 36 12.28 11.10 0.51
CA LEU A 36 13.56 10.70 1.09
C LEU A 36 14.19 9.52 0.36
N CYS A 37 13.36 8.62 -0.19
CA CYS A 37 13.82 7.43 -0.91
C CYS A 37 13.53 7.50 -2.41
N GLY A 38 12.85 8.53 -2.88
CA GLY A 38 12.42 8.63 -4.27
C GLY A 38 11.31 7.64 -4.63
N ASP A 39 10.61 7.10 -3.65
CA ASP A 39 9.50 6.18 -3.88
C ASP A 39 8.24 6.94 -4.30
N GLN A 40 7.50 6.36 -5.24
CA GLN A 40 6.21 6.89 -5.67
C GLN A 40 5.31 5.71 -6.00
N VAL A 41 4.05 5.77 -5.55
CA VAL A 41 3.07 4.74 -5.84
C VAL A 41 1.72 5.38 -6.14
N THR A 42 1.04 4.84 -7.15
CA THR A 42 -0.35 5.19 -7.45
C THR A 42 -1.18 3.94 -7.20
N VAL A 43 -2.18 4.05 -6.34
CA VAL A 43 -3.09 2.96 -5.98
C VAL A 43 -4.45 3.24 -6.60
N MET A 44 -4.99 2.24 -7.28
CA MET A 44 -6.31 2.30 -7.92
C MET A 44 -7.16 1.16 -7.35
N VAL A 45 -8.40 1.46 -6.97
CA VAL A 45 -9.30 0.46 -6.39
C VAL A 45 -10.65 0.47 -7.09
N ARG A 46 -11.23 -0.72 -7.27
CA ARG A 46 -12.61 -0.91 -7.67
C ARG A 46 -13.35 -1.54 -6.49
N LEU A 47 -14.50 -0.97 -6.15
CA LEU A 47 -15.28 -1.41 -5.00
C LEU A 47 -16.51 -2.17 -5.47
N GLU A 48 -16.85 -3.25 -4.77
CA GLU A 48 -18.03 -4.07 -5.05
C GLU A 48 -18.68 -4.47 -3.72
N ASP A 49 -19.94 -4.07 -3.53
CA ASP A 49 -20.73 -4.45 -2.36
C ASP A 49 -20.05 -4.13 -1.02
N GLY A 50 -19.39 -2.96 -0.94
CA GLY A 50 -18.70 -2.53 0.28
C GLY A 50 -17.37 -3.22 0.52
N ARG A 51 -16.85 -3.95 -0.48
CA ARG A 51 -15.58 -4.65 -0.41
C ARG A 51 -14.65 -4.16 -1.51
N ILE A 52 -13.37 -4.39 -1.33
CA ILE A 52 -12.39 -4.13 -2.38
C ILE A 52 -12.48 -5.28 -3.38
N GLY A 53 -13.07 -5.01 -4.55
CA GLY A 53 -13.18 -6.00 -5.62
C GLY A 53 -11.86 -6.24 -6.31
N GLU A 54 -11.14 -5.16 -6.60
CA GLU A 54 -9.81 -5.23 -7.19
C GLU A 54 -8.98 -4.01 -6.77
N MET A 55 -7.70 -4.23 -6.55
CA MET A 55 -6.74 -3.16 -6.35
C MET A 55 -5.58 -3.37 -7.32
N ARG A 56 -5.10 -2.30 -7.93
CA ARG A 56 -3.89 -2.31 -8.75
C ARG A 56 -3.00 -1.14 -8.36
N PHE A 57 -1.74 -1.24 -8.71
CA PHE A 57 -0.82 -0.14 -8.45
C PHE A 57 0.21 0.00 -9.56
N THR A 58 0.70 1.22 -9.71
CA THR A 58 1.88 1.54 -10.50
C THR A 58 2.80 2.38 -9.65
N GLY A 59 4.05 2.51 -10.06
CA GLY A 59 4.99 3.35 -9.35
C GLY A 59 6.42 2.91 -9.54
N HIS A 60 7.31 3.57 -8.83
CA HIS A 60 8.73 3.27 -8.83
C HIS A 60 9.30 3.54 -7.45
N GLY A 61 10.45 2.95 -7.17
CA GLY A 61 11.10 3.13 -5.88
C GLY A 61 11.89 1.92 -5.47
N CYS A 62 12.19 1.82 -4.19
CA CYS A 62 13.00 0.73 -3.66
C CYS A 62 12.23 -0.59 -3.65
N ALA A 63 12.99 -1.68 -3.51
CA ALA A 63 12.41 -3.03 -3.46
C ALA A 63 11.39 -3.18 -2.33
N VAL A 64 11.64 -2.54 -1.18
CA VAL A 64 10.75 -2.64 -0.02
C VAL A 64 9.38 -2.02 -0.31
N SER A 65 9.33 -0.82 -0.91
CA SER A 65 8.05 -0.16 -1.19
C SER A 65 7.24 -0.93 -2.23
N GLN A 66 7.88 -1.41 -3.28
CA GLN A 66 7.20 -2.13 -4.35
C GLN A 66 6.72 -3.50 -3.88
N ALA A 67 7.55 -4.23 -3.16
CA ALA A 67 7.19 -5.53 -2.62
C ALA A 67 6.06 -5.43 -1.58
N ALA A 68 6.15 -4.46 -0.68
CA ALA A 68 5.12 -4.25 0.34
C ALA A 68 3.76 -3.92 -0.29
N THR A 69 3.74 -3.09 -1.33
CA THR A 69 2.49 -2.75 -2.03
C THR A 69 1.92 -3.98 -2.75
N SER A 70 2.78 -4.81 -3.35
CA SER A 70 2.36 -6.08 -3.95
C SER A 70 1.74 -7.03 -2.92
N MET A 71 2.36 -7.16 -1.75
CA MET A 71 1.81 -7.98 -0.65
C MET A 71 0.48 -7.44 -0.16
N LEU A 72 0.36 -6.11 -0.08
CA LEU A 72 -0.88 -5.44 0.31
C LEU A 72 -2.02 -5.79 -0.64
N ASN A 73 -1.76 -5.81 -1.94
CA ASN A 73 -2.76 -6.18 -2.94
C ASN A 73 -3.38 -7.55 -2.65
N GLU A 74 -2.55 -8.53 -2.35
CA GLU A 74 -3.05 -9.87 -2.03
C GLU A 74 -3.85 -9.89 -0.73
N LEU A 75 -3.43 -9.08 0.25
CA LEU A 75 -4.06 -9.05 1.56
C LEU A 75 -5.45 -8.42 1.53
N VAL A 76 -5.63 -7.32 0.79
CA VAL A 76 -6.87 -6.52 0.85
C VAL A 76 -7.92 -6.91 -0.16
N GLU A 77 -7.58 -7.66 -1.20
CA GLU A 77 -8.55 -8.07 -2.21
C GLU A 77 -9.65 -8.91 -1.58
N GLY A 78 -10.90 -8.49 -1.76
CA GLY A 78 -12.05 -9.12 -1.13
C GLY A 78 -12.35 -8.64 0.29
N MET A 79 -11.50 -7.80 0.87
CA MET A 79 -11.66 -7.30 2.23
C MET A 79 -12.73 -6.20 2.29
N PRO A 80 -13.56 -6.15 3.36
CA PRO A 80 -14.46 -5.01 3.53
C PRO A 80 -13.70 -3.69 3.57
N VAL A 81 -14.25 -2.65 2.94
CA VAL A 81 -13.61 -1.34 2.85
C VAL A 81 -13.28 -0.79 4.24
N ALA A 82 -14.21 -0.90 5.20
CA ALA A 82 -13.99 -0.41 6.56
C ALA A 82 -12.82 -1.11 7.24
N GLU A 83 -12.65 -2.41 7.02
CA GLU A 83 -11.53 -3.17 7.56
C GLU A 83 -10.20 -2.76 6.93
N ALA A 84 -10.18 -2.60 5.61
CA ALA A 84 -8.98 -2.16 4.89
C ALA A 84 -8.57 -0.74 5.33
N ALA A 85 -9.54 0.15 5.50
CA ALA A 85 -9.26 1.52 5.95
C ALA A 85 -8.73 1.58 7.39
N ALA A 86 -9.00 0.56 8.19
CA ALA A 86 -8.56 0.48 9.58
C ALA A 86 -7.31 -0.40 9.77
N LEU A 87 -6.73 -0.96 8.70
CA LEU A 87 -5.56 -1.83 8.82
C LEU A 87 -4.39 -1.08 9.48
N PRO A 88 -3.81 -1.65 10.55
CA PRO A 88 -2.62 -1.05 11.14
C PRO A 88 -1.37 -1.32 10.29
N SER A 89 -0.43 -0.40 10.32
CA SER A 89 0.84 -0.53 9.59
C SER A 89 1.60 -1.80 9.98
N GLN A 90 1.42 -2.25 11.22
CA GLN A 90 2.10 -3.44 11.73
C GLN A 90 1.79 -4.69 10.89
N VAL A 91 0.60 -4.77 10.30
CA VAL A 91 0.22 -5.92 9.46
C VAL A 91 1.19 -6.05 8.28
N ILE A 92 1.53 -4.95 7.61
CA ILE A 92 2.48 -4.98 6.49
C ILE A 92 3.89 -5.28 6.97
N LEU A 93 4.29 -4.71 8.10
CA LEU A 93 5.61 -4.98 8.66
C LEU A 93 5.77 -6.46 9.03
N ASP A 94 4.72 -7.07 9.56
CA ASP A 94 4.71 -8.49 9.88
C ASP A 94 4.79 -9.37 8.62
N GLU A 95 4.11 -8.96 7.54
CA GLU A 95 4.18 -9.68 6.26
C GLU A 95 5.58 -9.65 5.66
N LEU A 96 6.28 -8.52 5.77
CA LEU A 96 7.66 -8.42 5.30
C LEU A 96 8.61 -9.25 6.16
N ALA A 97 8.37 -9.26 7.47
CA ALA A 97 9.06 -10.11 8.47
C ALA A 97 10.60 -10.02 8.42
N ILE A 98 11.14 -8.88 7.99
CA ILE A 98 12.57 -8.62 7.98
C ILE A 98 12.86 -7.36 8.78
N PRO A 99 14.07 -7.23 9.37
CA PRO A 99 14.43 -6.00 10.08
C PRO A 99 14.51 -4.83 9.11
N LEU A 100 13.90 -3.71 9.48
CA LEU A 100 13.89 -2.50 8.68
C LEU A 100 14.40 -1.32 9.49
N SER A 101 15.19 -0.45 8.87
CA SER A 101 15.56 0.83 9.44
C SER A 101 14.33 1.74 9.49
N ALA A 102 14.37 2.80 10.30
CA ALA A 102 13.28 3.77 10.38
C ALA A 102 12.89 4.32 9.00
N MET A 103 13.87 4.56 8.13
CA MET A 103 13.63 5.04 6.77
C MET A 103 12.88 4.00 5.93
N ARG A 104 13.28 2.72 6.03
CA ARG A 104 12.66 1.63 5.27
C ARG A 104 11.24 1.31 5.74
N VAL A 105 10.94 1.55 7.02
CA VAL A 105 9.57 1.41 7.52
C VAL A 105 8.64 2.36 6.75
N LYS A 106 9.06 3.59 6.49
CA LYS A 106 8.27 4.52 5.69
C LYS A 106 8.04 4.02 4.27
N CYS A 107 9.05 3.41 3.66
CA CYS A 107 8.90 2.77 2.35
C CYS A 107 7.88 1.62 2.40
N ALA A 108 7.96 0.81 3.44
CA ALA A 108 7.10 -0.37 3.58
C ALA A 108 5.63 0.00 3.71
N VAL A 109 5.30 1.12 4.36
CA VAL A 109 3.90 1.50 4.63
C VAL A 109 3.33 2.48 3.61
N LEU A 110 4.11 2.91 2.64
CA LEU A 110 3.67 3.88 1.64
C LEU A 110 2.42 3.42 0.88
N GLY A 111 2.41 2.18 0.40
CA GLY A 111 1.27 1.62 -0.34
C GLY A 111 0.01 1.56 0.50
N LEU A 112 0.12 1.10 1.75
CA LEU A 112 -1.02 1.04 2.66
C LEU A 112 -1.59 2.43 2.93
N GLY A 113 -0.73 3.41 3.17
CA GLY A 113 -1.16 4.78 3.38
C GLY A 113 -1.89 5.34 2.17
N THR A 114 -1.35 5.10 0.99
CA THR A 114 -1.95 5.56 -0.26
C THR A 114 -3.32 4.89 -0.49
N LEU A 115 -3.44 3.60 -0.18
CA LEU A 115 -4.72 2.90 -0.23
C LEU A 115 -5.75 3.56 0.68
N LYS A 116 -5.37 3.90 1.90
CA LYS A 116 -6.29 4.55 2.85
C LYS A 116 -6.80 5.88 2.33
N VAL A 117 -5.94 6.67 1.69
CA VAL A 117 -6.35 7.93 1.05
C VAL A 117 -7.38 7.66 -0.06
N ALA A 118 -7.11 6.66 -0.90
CA ALA A 118 -8.04 6.29 -1.97
C ALA A 118 -9.40 5.87 -1.41
N LEU A 119 -9.42 5.08 -0.35
CA LEU A 119 -10.68 4.62 0.27
C LEU A 119 -11.46 5.77 0.88
N HIS A 120 -10.80 6.74 1.52
CA HIS A 120 -11.47 7.93 2.03
C HIS A 120 -12.07 8.77 0.90
N ARG A 121 -11.36 8.91 -0.21
CA ARG A 121 -11.87 9.62 -1.39
C ARG A 121 -13.10 8.93 -1.96
N ALA A 122 -13.08 7.61 -2.05
CA ALA A 122 -14.22 6.84 -2.56
C ALA A 122 -15.46 6.99 -1.69
N ALA A 123 -15.27 7.03 -0.36
CA ALA A 123 -16.36 7.19 0.60
C ALA A 123 -16.83 8.64 0.73
N GLY A 124 -16.10 9.61 0.17
CA GLY A 124 -16.38 11.02 0.34
C GLY A 124 -16.12 11.54 1.74
N THR A 125 -15.35 10.80 2.54
CA THR A 125 -15.00 11.21 3.91
C THR A 125 -13.74 12.05 3.92
N PRO A 126 -13.64 13.06 4.81
CA PRO A 126 -12.42 13.85 4.92
C PRO A 126 -11.29 13.00 5.52
N LEU A 127 -10.07 13.31 5.10
CA LEU A 127 -8.89 12.68 5.68
C LEU A 127 -8.75 13.10 7.14
N PRO A 128 -8.31 12.19 8.04
CA PRO A 128 -8.02 12.56 9.42
C PRO A 128 -7.03 13.72 9.48
N ALA A 129 -7.26 14.68 10.39
CA ALA A 129 -6.41 15.86 10.49
C ALA A 129 -4.96 15.52 10.81
N GLU A 130 -4.72 14.45 11.57
CA GLU A 130 -3.38 14.00 11.93
C GLU A 130 -2.58 13.48 10.73
N TRP A 131 -3.22 13.21 9.60
CA TRP A 131 -2.54 12.74 8.38
C TRP A 131 -1.95 13.90 7.56
N GLY A 132 -2.32 15.15 7.86
CA GLY A 132 -1.90 16.30 7.08
C GLY A 132 -2.47 16.29 5.68
N ASP A 133 -1.75 16.89 4.73
CA ASP A 133 -2.11 16.89 3.32
C ASP A 133 -1.90 15.49 2.72
N ALA A 134 -2.74 15.13 1.73
CA ALA A 134 -2.61 13.85 1.05
C ALA A 134 -1.21 13.65 0.41
N ASP A 135 -0.56 14.75 0.01
CA ASP A 135 0.77 14.72 -0.59
C ASP A 135 1.91 14.65 0.43
N GLU A 136 1.60 14.86 1.72
CA GLU A 136 2.58 14.92 2.80
C GLU A 136 2.27 13.94 3.92
N ILE A 137 1.60 12.85 3.61
CA ILE A 137 1.17 11.90 4.62
C ILE A 137 2.39 11.22 5.25
N VAL A 138 2.48 11.34 6.58
CA VAL A 138 3.48 10.65 7.38
C VAL A 138 2.81 9.44 8.01
N TRP A 139 3.19 8.26 7.57
CA TRP A 139 2.63 7.02 8.08
C TRP A 139 3.55 6.46 9.16
N SER A 140 3.01 6.29 10.31
CA SER A 140 3.73 5.68 11.42
C SER A 140 3.10 4.36 11.82
#